data_ac5b65e91c0c942d8ec1ad39b6cd182e
#
_entry.id   ac5b65e91c0c942d8ec1ad39b6cd182e
#
_cell.length_a   1.000
_cell.length_b   1.000
_cell.length_c   1.000
_cell.angle_alpha   90.00
_cell.angle_beta   90.00
_cell.angle_gamma   90.00
#
_symmetry.space_group_name_H-M   'P 1'
#
loop_
_entity.id
_entity.type
_entity.pdbx_description
1 polymer ?
#
loop_
_entity_poly.entity_id
_entity_poly.type
_entity_poly.pdbx_seq_one_letter_code
_entity_poly.pdbx_strand_id
1 'polypeptide(L)'
;MLSTFNNEYLYVNVDTTSVEGLHHAKALGLAESQMADVVYTEYIYDASSILFSENHRGRLFTLLRHPVDRSVSMYYYLRSATWESTYDHTLQTYTLEDYAHKAQTEHNWMTRMLSNAGDGQLFPKHLDIAKQVLKNKALIGLLEEFDESIERFEQYFGWDELLLQSAAGEIDSPILKKHAECQARLISDKVNGHNHPPLDPKSDIWVELHRRNWFDMELYNFAVELFKNQSKWFDF
;
A
#
# COMPACT_ATOMS: atom_id res chain seq x y z
N MET A 1 -6.68 16.53 -21.45
CA MET A 1 -7.68 15.48 -21.76
C MET A 1 -7.16 14.17 -21.19
N LEU A 2 -8.01 13.42 -20.50
CA LEU A 2 -7.67 12.07 -20.03
C LEU A 2 -7.49 11.14 -21.24
N SER A 3 -6.50 10.27 -21.15
CA SER A 3 -6.25 9.21 -22.14
C SER A 3 -5.65 8.00 -21.42
N THR A 4 -5.82 6.81 -22.00
CA THR A 4 -5.21 5.59 -21.52
C THR A 4 -3.94 5.28 -22.31
N PHE A 5 -2.89 4.85 -21.59
CA PHE A 5 -1.70 4.25 -22.20
C PHE A 5 -1.76 2.74 -22.06
N ASN A 6 -1.39 2.04 -23.12
CA ASN A 6 -1.30 0.59 -23.13
C ASN A 6 0.18 0.18 -23.25
N ASN A 7 0.79 -0.12 -22.11
CA ASN A 7 2.14 -0.69 -22.01
C ASN A 7 2.04 -1.96 -21.14
N GLU A 8 1.56 -3.08 -21.67
CA GLU A 8 1.19 -4.29 -20.94
C GLU A 8 -0.02 -4.12 -20.00
N TYR A 9 -0.19 -2.95 -19.37
CA TYR A 9 -1.31 -2.57 -18.49
C TYR A 9 -1.93 -1.26 -18.95
N LEU A 10 -3.23 -1.07 -18.65
CA LEU A 10 -3.93 0.17 -18.94
C LEU A 10 -3.67 1.19 -17.81
N TYR A 11 -3.05 2.29 -18.14
CA TYR A 11 -2.84 3.42 -17.24
C TYR A 11 -3.54 4.66 -17.77
N VAL A 12 -4.11 5.46 -16.86
CA VAL A 12 -4.58 6.81 -17.19
C VAL A 12 -3.41 7.78 -17.08
N ASN A 13 -3.34 8.76 -17.98
CA ASN A 13 -2.27 9.75 -18.10
C ASN A 13 -2.24 10.81 -16.99
N VAL A 14 -2.32 10.38 -15.75
CA VAL A 14 -2.26 11.23 -14.57
C VAL A 14 -1.27 10.65 -13.56
N ASP A 15 -0.58 11.53 -12.86
CA ASP A 15 0.27 11.18 -11.72
C ASP A 15 -0.51 11.42 -10.43
N THR A 16 -0.67 10.38 -9.61
CA THR A 16 -1.34 10.45 -8.30
C THR A 16 -0.38 10.27 -7.13
N THR A 17 0.94 10.32 -7.41
CA THR A 17 2.00 10.22 -6.40
C THR A 17 2.43 11.58 -5.84
N SER A 18 1.75 12.65 -6.23
CA SER A 18 1.95 14.01 -5.72
C SER A 18 0.63 14.75 -5.54
N VAL A 19 0.60 15.74 -4.66
CA VAL A 19 -0.60 16.58 -4.42
C VAL A 19 -0.95 17.38 -5.67
N GLU A 20 0.04 17.91 -6.37
CA GLU A 20 -0.12 18.62 -7.64
C GLU A 20 -0.74 17.70 -8.72
N GLY A 21 -0.28 16.46 -8.77
CA GLY A 21 -0.82 15.45 -9.68
C GLY A 21 -2.27 15.10 -9.35
N LEU A 22 -2.65 15.03 -8.07
CA LEU A 22 -4.04 14.84 -7.66
C LEU A 22 -4.93 16.03 -8.10
N HIS A 23 -4.47 17.26 -7.96
CA HIS A 23 -5.18 18.43 -8.47
C HIS A 23 -5.33 18.41 -10.00
N HIS A 24 -4.29 18.00 -10.70
CA HIS A 24 -4.34 17.84 -12.15
C HIS A 24 -5.34 16.75 -12.58
N ALA A 25 -5.31 15.59 -11.91
CA ALA A 25 -6.26 14.50 -12.14
C ALA A 25 -7.71 14.95 -11.91
N LYS A 26 -7.98 15.73 -10.86
CA LYS A 26 -9.28 16.34 -10.60
C LYS A 26 -9.70 17.30 -11.71
N ALA A 27 -8.80 18.19 -12.13
CA ALA A 27 -9.09 19.15 -13.21
C ALA A 27 -9.42 18.46 -14.54
N LEU A 28 -8.90 17.25 -14.76
CA LEU A 28 -9.22 16.41 -15.90
C LEU A 28 -10.48 15.55 -15.73
N GLY A 29 -11.09 15.56 -14.54
CA GLY A 29 -12.30 14.78 -14.24
C GLY A 29 -12.05 13.28 -14.08
N LEU A 30 -10.96 12.87 -13.42
CA LEU A 30 -10.56 11.45 -13.30
C LEU A 30 -11.69 10.61 -12.67
N ALA A 31 -12.22 11.03 -11.52
CA ALA A 31 -13.24 10.26 -10.82
C ALA A 31 -14.58 10.24 -11.57
N GLU A 32 -14.93 11.36 -12.22
CA GLU A 32 -16.14 11.51 -13.01
C GLU A 32 -16.10 10.70 -14.31
N SER A 33 -14.91 10.50 -14.87
CA SER A 33 -14.69 9.77 -16.13
C SER A 33 -14.88 8.26 -16.01
N GLN A 34 -14.70 7.71 -14.81
CA GLN A 34 -14.69 6.26 -14.54
C GLN A 34 -13.66 5.49 -15.41
N MET A 35 -12.58 6.16 -15.84
CA MET A 35 -11.54 5.55 -16.66
C MET A 35 -10.54 4.71 -15.85
N ALA A 36 -10.51 4.88 -14.53
CA ALA A 36 -9.64 4.14 -13.62
C ALA A 36 -10.47 3.45 -12.55
N ASP A 37 -10.27 2.15 -12.40
CA ASP A 37 -10.88 1.34 -11.34
C ASP A 37 -10.16 1.53 -10.01
N VAL A 38 -8.84 1.78 -10.05
CA VAL A 38 -7.98 1.92 -8.89
C VAL A 38 -7.11 3.16 -9.01
N VAL A 39 -6.96 3.88 -7.90
CA VAL A 39 -6.03 5.00 -7.75
C VAL A 39 -5.02 4.63 -6.65
N TYR A 40 -3.74 4.57 -7.00
CA TYR A 40 -2.65 4.38 -6.06
C TYR A 40 -2.09 5.72 -5.62
N THR A 41 -2.03 5.96 -4.32
CA THR A 41 -1.46 7.18 -3.74
C THR A 41 -1.08 6.96 -2.28
N GLU A 42 -0.06 7.66 -1.82
CA GLU A 42 0.26 7.79 -0.39
C GLU A 42 -0.50 8.96 0.27
N TYR A 43 -0.99 9.91 -0.53
CA TYR A 43 -1.70 11.12 -0.09
C TYR A 43 -3.20 10.85 0.08
N ILE A 44 -3.57 9.93 0.98
CA ILE A 44 -4.96 9.46 1.12
C ILE A 44 -5.94 10.56 1.51
N TYR A 45 -5.51 11.54 2.30
CA TYR A 45 -6.36 12.69 2.69
C TYR A 45 -6.60 13.63 1.53
N ASP A 46 -5.53 13.98 0.80
CA ASP A 46 -5.61 14.84 -0.38
C ASP A 46 -6.43 14.15 -1.48
N ALA A 47 -6.17 12.89 -1.76
CA ALA A 47 -6.95 12.11 -2.71
C ALA A 47 -8.44 12.06 -2.30
N SER A 48 -8.72 11.81 -1.02
CA SER A 48 -10.10 11.77 -0.51
C SER A 48 -10.82 13.09 -0.67
N SER A 49 -10.14 14.23 -0.43
CA SER A 49 -10.75 15.57 -0.48
C SER A 49 -10.76 16.17 -1.88
N ILE A 50 -9.77 15.84 -2.71
CA ILE A 50 -9.59 16.44 -4.04
C ILE A 50 -10.32 15.62 -5.10
N LEU A 51 -10.06 14.30 -5.20
CA LEU A 51 -10.54 13.48 -6.30
C LEU A 51 -12.00 13.07 -6.14
N PHE A 52 -12.40 12.71 -4.90
CA PHE A 52 -13.70 12.09 -4.67
C PHE A 52 -14.77 13.11 -4.25
N SER A 53 -16.03 12.78 -4.46
CA SER A 53 -17.19 13.59 -4.14
C SER A 53 -18.32 12.68 -3.61
N GLU A 54 -19.46 13.27 -3.22
CA GLU A 54 -20.63 12.49 -2.79
C GLU A 54 -21.15 11.56 -3.89
N ASN A 55 -21.03 11.97 -5.14
CA ASN A 55 -21.49 11.20 -6.31
C ASN A 55 -20.46 10.18 -6.81
N HIS A 56 -19.16 10.40 -6.51
CA HIS A 56 -18.04 9.55 -6.93
C HIS A 56 -17.18 9.24 -5.71
N ARG A 57 -17.66 8.31 -4.89
CA ARG A 57 -17.00 7.91 -3.63
C ARG A 57 -15.92 6.87 -3.89
N GLY A 58 -14.73 7.12 -3.36
CA GLY A 58 -13.68 6.12 -3.31
C GLY A 58 -13.87 5.15 -2.13
N ARG A 59 -13.43 3.91 -2.31
CA ARG A 59 -13.27 2.91 -1.25
C ARG A 59 -11.78 2.68 -1.03
N LEU A 60 -11.34 2.74 0.22
CA LEU A 60 -9.93 2.55 0.57
C LEU A 60 -9.64 1.07 0.82
N PHE A 61 -8.59 0.55 0.23
CA PHE A 61 -7.93 -0.68 0.67
C PHE A 61 -6.43 -0.41 0.88
N THR A 62 -5.80 -1.20 1.73
CA THR A 62 -4.39 -1.05 2.04
C THR A 62 -3.75 -2.39 2.33
N LEU A 63 -2.52 -2.57 1.87
CA LEU A 63 -1.68 -3.72 2.18
C LEU A 63 -0.59 -3.27 3.16
N LEU A 64 -0.70 -3.71 4.40
CA LEU A 64 0.22 -3.34 5.47
C LEU A 64 1.29 -4.41 5.65
N ARG A 65 2.48 -3.99 6.05
CA ARG A 65 3.62 -4.86 6.38
C ARG A 65 4.06 -4.62 7.83
N HIS A 66 4.60 -5.65 8.46
CA HIS A 66 5.20 -5.51 9.78
C HIS A 66 6.23 -4.36 9.80
N PRO A 67 6.15 -3.38 10.73
CA PRO A 67 6.90 -2.13 10.65
C PRO A 67 8.43 -2.30 10.65
N VAL A 68 8.95 -3.27 11.40
CA VAL A 68 10.39 -3.58 11.38
C VAL A 68 10.81 -4.11 10.02
N ASP A 69 10.05 -5.05 9.44
CA ASP A 69 10.34 -5.62 8.12
C ASP A 69 10.19 -4.59 7.01
N ARG A 70 9.24 -3.66 7.16
CA ARG A 70 9.11 -2.50 6.27
C ARG A 70 10.37 -1.62 6.31
N SER A 71 10.87 -1.31 7.51
CA SER A 71 12.08 -0.49 7.69
C SER A 71 13.32 -1.17 7.10
N VAL A 72 13.47 -2.46 7.30
CA VAL A 72 14.57 -3.25 6.70
C VAL A 72 14.46 -3.26 5.18
N SER A 73 13.27 -3.48 4.65
CA SER A 73 13.01 -3.44 3.20
C SER A 73 13.35 -2.07 2.60
N MET A 74 12.98 -0.99 3.28
CA MET A 74 13.27 0.38 2.86
C MET A 74 14.78 0.64 2.81
N TYR A 75 15.55 0.14 3.79
CA TYR A 75 17.01 0.23 3.76
C TYR A 75 17.61 -0.39 2.50
N TYR A 76 17.21 -1.62 2.15
CA TYR A 76 17.71 -2.29 0.95
C TYR A 76 17.25 -1.61 -0.34
N TYR A 77 16.01 -1.14 -0.37
CA TYR A 77 15.45 -0.40 -1.50
C TYR A 77 16.21 0.89 -1.78
N LEU A 78 16.35 1.76 -0.79
CA LEU A 78 16.99 3.08 -0.95
C LEU A 78 18.49 3.00 -1.29
N ARG A 79 19.15 1.88 -1.04
CA ARG A 79 20.54 1.67 -1.47
C ARG A 79 20.70 1.53 -2.99
N SER A 80 19.64 1.18 -3.70
CA SER A 80 19.64 0.93 -5.15
C SER A 80 18.70 1.85 -5.93
N ALA A 81 17.75 2.48 -5.27
CA ALA A 81 16.69 3.26 -5.92
C ALA A 81 17.17 4.68 -6.30
N THR A 82 18.13 4.79 -7.20
CA THR A 82 18.75 6.05 -7.65
C THR A 82 17.76 7.02 -8.31
N TRP A 83 16.58 6.55 -8.68
CA TRP A 83 15.49 7.33 -9.28
C TRP A 83 14.57 8.00 -8.25
N GLU A 84 14.67 7.60 -6.97
CA GLU A 84 13.85 8.17 -5.91
C GLU A 84 14.34 9.54 -5.48
N SER A 85 13.40 10.45 -5.21
CA SER A 85 13.72 11.79 -4.69
C SER A 85 14.36 11.76 -3.29
N THR A 86 14.10 10.70 -2.55
CA THR A 86 14.65 10.43 -1.21
C THR A 86 15.95 9.63 -1.23
N TYR A 87 16.46 9.31 -2.43
CA TYR A 87 17.72 8.58 -2.56
C TYR A 87 18.87 9.33 -1.91
N ASP A 88 19.60 8.65 -1.06
CA ASP A 88 20.80 9.13 -0.39
C ASP A 88 21.96 8.18 -0.69
N HIS A 89 22.92 8.61 -1.50
CA HIS A 89 24.10 7.81 -1.87
C HIS A 89 24.92 7.34 -0.67
N THR A 90 24.84 8.05 0.47
CA THR A 90 25.55 7.65 1.71
C THR A 90 25.03 6.33 2.26
N LEU A 91 23.77 5.96 1.96
CA LEU A 91 23.20 4.68 2.39
C LEU A 91 23.91 3.47 1.80
N GLN A 92 24.63 3.62 0.68
CA GLN A 92 25.44 2.53 0.12
C GLN A 92 26.59 2.11 1.05
N THR A 93 27.08 3.04 1.87
CA THR A 93 28.20 2.82 2.82
C THR A 93 27.71 2.46 4.22
N TYR A 94 26.42 2.66 4.52
CA TYR A 94 25.85 2.38 5.83
C TYR A 94 25.54 0.90 5.99
N THR A 95 25.81 0.40 7.19
CA THR A 95 25.26 -0.87 7.65
C THR A 95 23.78 -0.71 8.00
N LEU A 96 23.05 -1.81 8.16
CA LEU A 96 21.68 -1.76 8.65
C LEU A 96 21.61 -1.20 10.09
N GLU A 97 22.65 -1.41 10.89
CA GLU A 97 22.77 -0.84 12.23
C GLU A 97 22.90 0.70 12.18
N ASP A 98 23.78 1.21 11.29
CA ASP A 98 23.90 2.67 11.08
C ASP A 98 22.57 3.28 10.64
N TYR A 99 21.84 2.59 9.73
CA TYR A 99 20.52 3.01 9.28
C TYR A 99 19.50 3.03 10.42
N ALA A 100 19.47 2.00 11.27
CA ALA A 100 18.56 1.92 12.40
C ALA A 100 18.75 3.07 13.40
N HIS A 101 19.99 3.56 13.55
CA HIS A 101 20.32 4.65 14.48
C HIS A 101 20.31 6.06 13.85
N LYS A 102 20.23 6.17 12.51
CA LYS A 102 20.25 7.46 11.82
C LYS A 102 18.96 8.25 12.12
N ALA A 103 19.08 9.47 12.63
CA ALA A 103 17.95 10.30 13.06
C ALA A 103 16.96 10.63 11.93
N GLN A 104 17.46 10.78 10.70
CA GLN A 104 16.67 11.13 9.50
C GLN A 104 15.99 9.94 8.84
N THR A 105 16.19 8.72 9.34
CA THR A 105 15.51 7.54 8.81
C THR A 105 14.00 7.66 9.05
N GLU A 106 13.24 7.36 8.02
CA GLU A 106 11.78 7.29 8.09
C GLU A 106 11.32 6.39 9.24
N HIS A 107 10.34 6.85 10.01
CA HIS A 107 9.75 6.10 11.11
C HIS A 107 8.27 6.44 11.30
N ASN A 108 7.51 5.45 11.75
CA ASN A 108 6.06 5.57 11.95
C ASN A 108 5.32 6.10 10.71
N TRP A 109 5.73 5.65 9.53
CA TRP A 109 5.23 6.14 8.25
C TRP A 109 3.73 5.87 8.07
N MET A 110 3.26 4.67 8.41
CA MET A 110 1.85 4.30 8.30
C MET A 110 0.96 5.20 9.17
N THR A 111 1.37 5.43 10.41
CA THR A 111 0.65 6.33 11.33
C THR A 111 0.63 7.75 10.80
N ARG A 112 1.74 8.25 10.25
CA ARG A 112 1.85 9.60 9.66
C ARG A 112 0.90 9.77 8.49
N MET A 113 0.94 8.85 7.54
CA MET A 113 0.08 8.90 6.34
C MET A 113 -1.40 8.78 6.72
N LEU A 114 -1.75 7.84 7.59
CA LEU A 114 -3.14 7.61 8.01
C LEU A 114 -3.69 8.65 8.98
N SER A 115 -2.87 9.51 9.58
CA SER A 115 -3.31 10.58 10.47
C SER A 115 -3.09 11.99 9.92
N ASN A 116 -2.52 12.11 8.72
CA ASN A 116 -2.11 13.38 8.11
C ASN A 116 -1.17 14.21 9.02
N ALA A 117 -0.25 13.54 9.72
CA ALA A 117 0.62 14.18 10.71
C ALA A 117 1.85 14.85 10.09
N GLY A 118 2.19 14.54 8.83
CA GLY A 118 3.43 15.00 8.18
C GLY A 118 4.67 14.63 8.98
N ASP A 119 5.73 15.44 8.86
CA ASP A 119 7.03 15.19 9.52
C ASP A 119 7.09 15.65 10.98
N GLY A 120 6.01 16.22 11.50
CA GLY A 120 5.93 16.73 12.85
C GLY A 120 6.03 15.66 13.94
N GLN A 121 6.06 16.10 15.20
CA GLN A 121 6.04 15.18 16.35
C GLN A 121 4.72 14.40 16.39
N LEU A 122 4.80 13.08 16.54
CA LEU A 122 3.64 12.23 16.76
C LEU A 122 3.20 12.24 18.23
N PHE A 123 1.89 12.19 18.41
CA PHE A 123 1.21 12.11 19.70
C PHE A 123 0.19 10.96 19.65
N PRO A 124 -0.27 10.43 20.79
CA PRO A 124 -1.28 9.36 20.84
C PRO A 124 -2.53 9.64 19.98
N LYS A 125 -2.97 10.90 19.91
CA LYS A 125 -4.10 11.31 19.06
C LYS A 125 -3.93 10.93 17.57
N HIS A 126 -2.68 10.93 17.06
CA HIS A 126 -2.42 10.56 15.66
C HIS A 126 -2.62 9.06 15.46
N LEU A 127 -2.21 8.25 16.44
CA LEU A 127 -2.50 6.81 16.42
C LEU A 127 -4.01 6.55 16.47
N ASP A 128 -4.75 7.28 17.31
CA ASP A 128 -6.20 7.15 17.39
C ASP A 128 -6.88 7.50 16.06
N ILE A 129 -6.44 8.58 15.39
CA ILE A 129 -6.93 8.96 14.06
C ILE A 129 -6.62 7.85 13.06
N ALA A 130 -5.37 7.37 13.00
CA ALA A 130 -4.97 6.29 12.09
C ALA A 130 -5.81 5.01 12.30
N LYS A 131 -6.02 4.60 13.56
CA LYS A 131 -6.89 3.48 13.90
C LYS A 131 -8.34 3.70 13.45
N GLN A 132 -8.86 4.93 13.58
CA GLN A 132 -10.22 5.26 13.11
C GLN A 132 -10.34 5.20 11.58
N VAL A 133 -9.32 5.65 10.85
CA VAL A 133 -9.27 5.55 9.39
C VAL A 133 -9.29 4.09 8.96
N LEU A 134 -8.41 3.25 9.51
CA LEU A 134 -8.38 1.82 9.19
C LEU A 134 -9.72 1.15 9.51
N LYS A 135 -10.26 1.38 10.71
CA LYS A 135 -11.50 0.74 11.16
C LYS A 135 -12.71 1.11 10.30
N ASN A 136 -12.84 2.39 9.92
CA ASN A 136 -14.08 2.90 9.36
C ASN A 136 -14.04 3.06 7.84
N LYS A 137 -12.85 3.03 7.22
CA LYS A 137 -12.67 3.40 5.81
C LYS A 137 -11.93 2.37 4.98
N ALA A 138 -11.14 1.46 5.62
CA ALA A 138 -10.23 0.61 4.88
C ALA A 138 -10.62 -0.87 4.91
N LEU A 139 -10.51 -1.52 3.76
CA LEU A 139 -10.34 -2.96 3.68
C LEU A 139 -8.85 -3.25 3.92
N ILE A 140 -8.56 -4.09 4.91
CA ILE A 140 -7.20 -4.37 5.35
C ILE A 140 -6.66 -5.59 4.61
N GLY A 141 -5.45 -5.46 4.08
CA GLY A 141 -4.58 -6.56 3.68
C GLY A 141 -3.30 -6.55 4.51
N LEU A 142 -2.71 -7.70 4.67
CA LEU A 142 -1.42 -7.91 5.33
C LEU A 142 -0.47 -8.56 4.33
N LEU A 143 0.75 -8.05 4.24
CA LEU A 143 1.76 -8.62 3.32
C LEU A 143 2.17 -10.03 3.73
N GLU A 144 2.12 -10.33 5.03
CA GLU A 144 2.38 -11.65 5.59
C GLU A 144 1.28 -12.68 5.22
N GLU A 145 0.06 -12.19 4.95
CA GLU A 145 -1.10 -12.94 4.49
C GLU A 145 -1.48 -12.50 3.07
N PHE A 146 -0.47 -12.45 2.18
CA PHE A 146 -0.62 -11.81 0.86
C PHE A 146 -1.72 -12.45 0.02
N ASP A 147 -1.71 -13.78 -0.08
CA ASP A 147 -2.65 -14.53 -0.93
C ASP A 147 -4.09 -14.28 -0.47
N GLU A 148 -4.37 -14.43 0.82
CA GLU A 148 -5.68 -14.14 1.40
C GLU A 148 -6.06 -12.66 1.24
N SER A 149 -5.09 -11.76 1.34
CA SER A 149 -5.35 -10.32 1.15
C SER A 149 -5.81 -10.01 -0.27
N ILE A 150 -5.18 -10.60 -1.28
CA ILE A 150 -5.55 -10.41 -2.68
C ILE A 150 -6.93 -11.01 -2.95
N GLU A 151 -7.22 -12.24 -2.50
CA GLU A 151 -8.53 -12.86 -2.64
C GLU A 151 -9.64 -12.00 -2.03
N ARG A 152 -9.41 -11.42 -0.84
CA ARG A 152 -10.37 -10.50 -0.21
C ARG A 152 -10.60 -9.23 -1.02
N PHE A 153 -9.54 -8.65 -1.59
CA PHE A 153 -9.67 -7.47 -2.43
C PHE A 153 -10.46 -7.78 -3.69
N GLU A 154 -10.14 -8.87 -4.37
CA GLU A 154 -10.84 -9.30 -5.58
C GLU A 154 -12.34 -9.52 -5.30
N GLN A 155 -12.67 -10.28 -4.26
CA GLN A 155 -14.06 -10.54 -3.89
C GLN A 155 -14.80 -9.27 -3.47
N TYR A 156 -14.18 -8.39 -2.64
CA TYR A 156 -14.82 -7.17 -2.17
C TYR A 156 -15.12 -6.16 -3.28
N PHE A 157 -14.23 -6.07 -4.27
CA PHE A 157 -14.38 -5.14 -5.39
C PHE A 157 -15.08 -5.77 -6.61
N GLY A 158 -15.34 -7.08 -6.57
CA GLY A 158 -15.94 -7.82 -7.68
C GLY A 158 -14.99 -7.99 -8.87
N TRP A 159 -13.68 -8.00 -8.62
CA TRP A 159 -12.67 -8.18 -9.68
C TRP A 159 -12.56 -9.65 -10.11
N ASP A 160 -13.05 -10.58 -9.29
CA ASP A 160 -13.11 -12.02 -9.53
C ASP A 160 -14.34 -12.46 -10.34
N GLU A 161 -15.37 -11.63 -10.48
CA GLU A 161 -16.62 -12.00 -11.21
C GLU A 161 -16.35 -12.51 -12.62
N LEU A 162 -15.43 -11.87 -13.35
CA LEU A 162 -15.03 -12.31 -14.69
C LEU A 162 -14.31 -13.66 -14.67
N LEU A 163 -13.52 -13.93 -13.64
CA LEU A 163 -12.83 -15.21 -13.44
C LEU A 163 -13.83 -16.34 -13.17
N LEU A 164 -14.81 -16.10 -12.32
CA LEU A 164 -15.87 -17.03 -11.99
C LEU A 164 -16.71 -17.38 -13.21
N GLN A 165 -17.09 -16.39 -14.03
CA GLN A 165 -17.83 -16.59 -15.29
C GLN A 165 -17.00 -17.41 -16.31
N SER A 166 -15.69 -17.21 -16.38
CA SER A 166 -14.79 -18.00 -17.23
C SER A 166 -14.64 -19.43 -16.75
N ALA A 167 -14.50 -19.65 -15.44
CA ALA A 167 -14.42 -20.99 -14.86
C ALA A 167 -15.71 -21.79 -15.09
N ALA A 168 -16.86 -21.11 -15.18
CA ALA A 168 -18.14 -21.71 -15.57
C ALA A 168 -18.25 -22.04 -17.08
N GLY A 169 -17.25 -21.70 -17.89
CA GLY A 169 -17.22 -21.93 -19.33
C GLY A 169 -18.07 -20.95 -20.15
N GLU A 170 -18.50 -19.85 -19.52
CA GLU A 170 -19.38 -18.85 -20.14
C GLU A 170 -18.60 -17.84 -21.01
N ILE A 171 -17.32 -17.64 -20.73
CA ILE A 171 -16.48 -16.67 -21.45
C ILE A 171 -15.07 -17.26 -21.70
N ASP A 172 -14.69 -17.45 -22.96
CA ASP A 172 -13.30 -17.66 -23.36
C ASP A 172 -12.69 -16.30 -23.75
N SER A 173 -12.05 -15.63 -22.78
CA SER A 173 -11.51 -14.29 -22.97
C SER A 173 -10.00 -14.25 -22.78
N PRO A 174 -9.23 -13.67 -23.74
CA PRO A 174 -7.80 -13.43 -23.59
C PRO A 174 -7.47 -12.57 -22.35
N ILE A 175 -8.40 -11.72 -21.90
CA ILE A 175 -8.25 -10.86 -20.72
C ILE A 175 -8.17 -11.72 -19.46
N LEU A 176 -9.01 -12.76 -19.35
CA LEU A 176 -9.05 -13.66 -18.20
C LEU A 176 -7.78 -14.50 -18.08
N LYS A 177 -7.23 -14.92 -19.23
CA LYS A 177 -5.95 -15.61 -19.25
C LYS A 177 -4.82 -14.72 -18.75
N LYS A 178 -4.78 -13.44 -19.20
CA LYS A 178 -3.83 -12.46 -18.71
C LYS A 178 -3.99 -12.16 -17.22
N HIS A 179 -5.22 -12.11 -16.72
CA HIS A 179 -5.47 -11.90 -15.29
C HIS A 179 -4.94 -13.07 -14.46
N ALA A 180 -5.24 -14.31 -14.84
CA ALA A 180 -4.73 -15.50 -14.17
C ALA A 180 -3.19 -15.59 -14.22
N GLU A 181 -2.58 -15.23 -15.37
CA GLU A 181 -1.12 -15.17 -15.50
C GLU A 181 -0.52 -14.06 -14.62
N CYS A 182 -1.18 -12.89 -14.50
CA CYS A 182 -0.76 -11.81 -13.62
C CYS A 182 -0.81 -12.22 -12.14
N GLN A 183 -1.92 -12.81 -11.72
CA GLN A 183 -2.10 -13.35 -10.36
C GLN A 183 -1.03 -14.39 -10.02
N ALA A 184 -0.81 -15.37 -10.91
CA ALA A 184 0.22 -16.38 -10.72
C ALA A 184 1.62 -15.76 -10.58
N ARG A 185 1.93 -14.72 -11.37
CA ARG A 185 3.21 -13.97 -11.26
C ARG A 185 3.32 -13.22 -9.94
N LEU A 186 2.28 -12.50 -9.51
CA LEU A 186 2.29 -11.76 -8.24
C LEU A 186 2.58 -12.67 -7.05
N ILE A 187 2.01 -13.88 -7.07
CA ILE A 187 2.19 -14.88 -6.01
C ILE A 187 3.57 -15.55 -6.13
N SER A 188 4.00 -15.94 -7.36
CA SER A 188 5.25 -16.69 -7.55
C SER A 188 6.51 -15.83 -7.44
N ASP A 189 6.50 -14.64 -8.03
CA ASP A 189 7.71 -13.87 -8.24
C ASP A 189 8.07 -12.99 -7.02
N LYS A 190 7.16 -12.89 -6.02
CA LYS A 190 7.30 -11.97 -4.86
C LYS A 190 7.87 -10.63 -5.31
N VAL A 191 7.22 -10.02 -6.30
CA VAL A 191 7.63 -8.76 -6.91
C VAL A 191 7.88 -7.74 -5.79
N ASN A 192 9.05 -7.10 -5.78
CA ASN A 192 9.59 -6.27 -4.70
C ASN A 192 10.08 -7.02 -3.44
N GLY A 193 10.19 -8.34 -3.50
CA GLY A 193 10.89 -9.11 -2.46
C GLY A 193 12.40 -8.93 -2.58
N HIS A 194 12.98 -7.86 -2.00
CA HIS A 194 14.39 -7.92 -1.70
C HIS A 194 14.58 -9.05 -0.69
N ASN A 195 15.18 -10.17 -1.15
CA ASN A 195 15.50 -11.30 -0.30
C ASN A 195 16.59 -10.88 0.70
N HIS A 196 16.17 -10.27 1.78
CA HIS A 196 17.03 -10.01 2.93
C HIS A 196 16.75 -11.07 4.03
N PRO A 197 17.75 -11.48 4.77
CA PRO A 197 17.53 -12.37 5.90
C PRO A 197 16.57 -11.74 6.91
N PRO A 198 15.66 -12.51 7.51
CA PRO A 198 14.82 -12.01 8.58
C PRO A 198 15.72 -11.58 9.76
N LEU A 199 15.40 -10.46 10.40
CA LEU A 199 16.09 -10.03 11.60
C LEU A 199 15.67 -10.90 12.79
N ASP A 200 16.66 -11.27 13.60
CA ASP A 200 16.38 -11.87 14.92
C ASP A 200 15.63 -10.83 15.79
N PRO A 201 14.42 -11.15 16.30
CA PRO A 201 13.70 -10.27 17.20
C PRO A 201 14.42 -9.90 18.50
N LYS A 202 15.52 -10.61 18.82
CA LYS A 202 16.37 -10.32 19.98
C LYS A 202 17.58 -9.46 19.63
N SER A 203 17.81 -9.15 18.35
CA SER A 203 18.93 -8.31 17.95
C SER A 203 18.72 -6.84 18.35
N ASP A 204 19.79 -6.13 18.65
CA ASP A 204 19.77 -4.72 18.99
C ASP A 204 19.16 -3.87 17.85
N ILE A 205 19.42 -4.25 16.61
CA ILE A 205 18.86 -3.60 15.42
C ILE A 205 17.33 -3.72 15.40
N TRP A 206 16.81 -4.93 15.65
CA TRP A 206 15.36 -5.14 15.70
C TRP A 206 14.71 -4.33 16.82
N VAL A 207 15.31 -4.35 18.00
CA VAL A 207 14.82 -3.59 19.17
C VAL A 207 14.79 -2.09 18.87
N GLU A 208 15.82 -1.55 18.22
CA GLU A 208 15.88 -0.14 17.87
C GLU A 208 14.86 0.23 16.80
N LEU A 209 14.74 -0.55 15.73
CA LEU A 209 13.71 -0.32 14.70
C LEU A 209 12.30 -0.43 15.26
N HIS A 210 12.04 -1.39 16.14
CA HIS A 210 10.76 -1.52 16.86
C HIS A 210 10.47 -0.27 17.70
N ARG A 211 11.45 0.19 18.51
CA ARG A 211 11.32 1.37 19.36
C ARG A 211 11.01 2.62 18.54
N ARG A 212 11.67 2.79 17.40
CA ARG A 212 11.47 3.94 16.52
C ARG A 212 10.11 3.93 15.81
N ASN A 213 9.59 2.76 15.53
CA ASN A 213 8.30 2.56 14.87
C ASN A 213 7.17 2.21 15.85
N TRP A 214 7.28 2.66 17.11
CA TRP A 214 6.33 2.32 18.16
C TRP A 214 4.86 2.55 17.78
N PHE A 215 4.53 3.70 17.20
CA PHE A 215 3.16 3.99 16.77
C PHE A 215 2.70 3.06 15.66
N ASP A 216 3.57 2.75 14.71
CA ASP A 216 3.26 1.82 13.63
C ASP A 216 3.12 0.38 14.15
N MET A 217 3.90 -0.04 15.16
CA MET A 217 3.72 -1.34 15.80
C MET A 217 2.33 -1.48 16.45
N GLU A 218 1.90 -0.46 17.17
CA GLU A 218 0.56 -0.41 17.78
C GLU A 218 -0.55 -0.38 16.70
N LEU A 219 -0.32 0.34 15.61
CA LEU A 219 -1.24 0.42 14.47
C LEU A 219 -1.32 -0.92 13.72
N TYR A 220 -0.18 -1.56 13.50
CA TYR A 220 -0.10 -2.85 12.82
C TYR A 220 -0.79 -3.96 13.62
N ASN A 221 -0.56 -4.03 14.94
CA ASN A 221 -1.26 -4.97 15.81
C ASN A 221 -2.78 -4.78 15.73
N PHE A 222 -3.24 -3.52 15.71
CA PHE A 222 -4.65 -3.20 15.53
C PHE A 222 -5.16 -3.62 14.13
N ALA A 223 -4.36 -3.43 13.09
CA ALA A 223 -4.71 -3.85 11.72
C ALA A 223 -4.82 -5.38 11.59
N VAL A 224 -3.96 -6.14 12.25
CA VAL A 224 -4.05 -7.61 12.31
C VAL A 224 -5.39 -8.06 12.91
N GLU A 225 -5.83 -7.41 13.99
CA GLU A 225 -7.14 -7.72 14.58
C GLU A 225 -8.30 -7.30 13.64
N LEU A 226 -8.17 -6.18 12.93
CA LEU A 226 -9.17 -5.79 11.94
C LEU A 226 -9.22 -6.78 10.77
N PHE A 227 -8.08 -7.23 10.26
CA PHE A 227 -7.99 -8.22 9.21
C PHE A 227 -8.73 -9.51 9.59
N LYS A 228 -8.48 -10.03 10.80
CA LYS A 228 -9.21 -11.19 11.34
C LYS A 228 -10.72 -10.91 11.43
N ASN A 229 -11.10 -9.73 11.89
CA ASN A 229 -12.52 -9.37 12.04
C ASN A 229 -13.24 -9.17 10.71
N GLN A 230 -12.53 -8.73 9.69
CA GLN A 230 -13.09 -8.55 8.34
C GLN A 230 -13.24 -9.87 7.59
N SER A 231 -12.61 -10.98 7.99
CA SER A 231 -12.76 -12.30 7.34
C SER A 231 -14.22 -12.75 7.22
N LYS A 232 -15.06 -12.37 8.18
CA LYS A 232 -16.50 -12.68 8.17
C LYS A 232 -17.32 -11.99 7.07
N TRP A 233 -16.68 -11.09 6.30
CA TRP A 233 -17.31 -10.44 5.14
C TRP A 233 -17.14 -11.27 3.87
N PHE A 234 -16.37 -12.35 3.93
CA PHE A 234 -15.98 -13.17 2.80
C PHE A 234 -16.39 -14.61 3.05
N ASP A 235 -16.77 -15.29 1.97
CA ASP A 235 -17.11 -16.71 1.96
C ASP A 235 -15.86 -17.49 1.48
N PHE A 236 -15.07 -18.01 2.44
CA PHE A 236 -13.94 -18.90 2.16
C PHE A 236 -14.27 -20.33 2.52
#